data_dfcadc897f3e73a7d73cc2ad7ce4698e
#
_entry.id   dfcadc897f3e73a7d73cc2ad7ce4698e
#
_cell.length_a   1.000
_cell.length_b   1.000
_cell.length_c   1.000
_cell.angle_alpha   90.00
_cell.angle_beta   90.00
_cell.angle_gamma   90.00
#
_symmetry.space_group_name_H-M   'P 1'
#
loop_
_entity.id
_entity.type
_entity.pdbx_description
1 polymer ?
#
loop_
_entity_poly.entity_id
_entity_poly.type
_entity_poly.pdbx_seq_one_letter_code
_entity_poly.pdbx_strand_id
1 'polypeptide(L)' 'MRLLIVEDEKELCDTVAKSLYSAGYEVDTCYDGEEALDYVLTEEYDLIVLDLNLPGMDGMDILREIL' A
#
# COMPACT_ATOMS: atom_id res chain seq x y z
N MET A 1 12.10 -7.33 -5.55
CA MET A 1 11.25 -6.14 -5.64
C MET A 1 10.28 -6.12 -4.47
N ARG A 2 10.20 -5.00 -3.79
CA ARG A 2 9.37 -4.83 -2.59
C ARG A 2 8.18 -3.93 -2.89
N LEU A 3 6.98 -4.41 -2.57
CA LEU A 3 5.73 -3.75 -2.88
C LEU A 3 4.94 -3.41 -1.61
N LEU A 4 4.27 -2.26 -1.62
CA LEU A 4 3.29 -1.92 -0.60
C LEU A 4 1.91 -1.88 -1.27
N ILE A 5 0.95 -2.59 -0.70
CA ILE A 5 -0.44 -2.55 -1.15
C ILE A 5 -1.25 -1.80 -0.10
N VAL A 6 -1.93 -0.75 -0.51
CA VAL A 6 -2.74 0.10 0.35
C VAL A 6 -4.19 0.03 -0.13
N GLU A 7 -5.04 -0.67 0.61
CA GLU A 7 -6.43 -0.95 0.25
C GLU A 7 -7.26 -1.13 1.52
N ASP A 8 -8.37 -0.42 1.65
CA ASP A 8 -9.23 -0.49 2.84
C ASP A 8 -10.07 -1.77 2.92
N GLU A 9 -10.38 -2.38 1.79
CA GLU A 9 -11.06 -3.67 1.75
C GLU A 9 -10.07 -4.80 2.01
N LYS A 10 -10.06 -5.32 3.23
CA LYS A 10 -9.05 -6.29 3.68
C LYS A 10 -8.98 -7.55 2.84
N GLU A 11 -10.13 -8.12 2.47
CA GLU A 11 -10.17 -9.33 1.63
C GLU A 11 -9.51 -9.09 0.28
N LEU A 12 -9.83 -7.97 -0.36
CA LEU A 12 -9.23 -7.61 -1.64
C LEU A 12 -7.74 -7.36 -1.50
N CYS A 13 -7.34 -6.61 -0.48
CA CYS A 13 -5.94 -6.34 -0.20
C CYS A 13 -5.15 -7.63 -0.01
N ASP A 14 -5.64 -8.53 0.82
CA ASP A 14 -4.99 -9.79 1.14
C ASP A 14 -4.93 -10.73 -0.07
N THR A 15 -5.98 -10.73 -0.90
CA THR A 15 -6.00 -11.54 -2.12
C THR A 15 -4.94 -11.06 -3.12
N VAL A 16 -4.86 -9.76 -3.34
CA VAL A 16 -3.86 -9.18 -4.25
C VAL A 16 -2.45 -9.42 -3.72
N ALA A 17 -2.24 -9.20 -2.42
CA ALA A 17 -0.94 -9.44 -1.78
C ALA A 17 -0.49 -10.88 -1.92
N LYS A 18 -1.41 -11.82 -1.74
CA LYS A 18 -1.12 -13.25 -1.85
C LYS A 18 -0.69 -13.63 -3.27
N SER A 19 -1.37 -13.08 -4.28
CA SER A 19 -1.02 -13.29 -5.69
C SER A 19 0.37 -12.76 -6.00
N LEU A 20 0.70 -11.59 -5.53
CA LEU A 20 2.01 -10.98 -5.76
C LEU A 20 3.13 -11.72 -5.01
N TYR A 21 2.86 -12.12 -3.79
CA TYR A 21 3.80 -12.93 -3.02
C TYR A 21 4.10 -14.26 -3.72
N SER A 22 3.06 -14.90 -4.24
CA SER A 22 3.22 -16.16 -5.01
C SER A 22 4.03 -15.97 -6.28
N ALA A 23 4.04 -14.77 -6.84
CA ALA A 23 4.85 -14.44 -8.01
C ALA A 23 6.31 -14.10 -7.66
N GLY A 24 6.68 -14.14 -6.39
CA GLY A 24 8.07 -13.95 -5.95
C GLY A 24 8.41 -12.56 -5.41
N TYR A 25 7.42 -11.70 -5.20
CA TYR A 25 7.66 -10.35 -4.66
C TYR A 25 7.59 -10.34 -3.13
N GLU A 26 8.32 -9.42 -2.52
CA GLU A 26 8.12 -9.07 -1.11
C GLU A 26 6.95 -8.08 -1.05
N VAL A 27 5.94 -8.37 -0.23
CA VAL A 27 4.72 -7.59 -0.20
C VAL A 27 4.35 -7.23 1.24
N ASP A 28 4.19 -5.93 1.49
CA ASP A 28 3.59 -5.43 2.72
C ASP A 28 2.18 -4.92 2.41
N THR A 29 1.29 -4.99 3.38
CA THR A 29 -0.09 -4.55 3.24
C THR A 29 -0.42 -3.50 4.28
N CYS A 30 -1.29 -2.57 3.90
CA CYS A 30 -1.87 -1.65 4.85
C CYS A 30 -3.28 -1.27 4.42
N TYR A 31 -4.13 -0.86 5.37
CA TYR A 31 -5.56 -0.73 5.14
C TYR A 31 -6.07 0.70 5.26
N ASP A 32 -5.24 1.65 5.63
CA ASP A 32 -5.62 3.06 5.68
C ASP A 32 -4.46 3.98 5.28
N GLY A 33 -4.83 5.24 4.97
CA GLY A 33 -3.88 6.20 4.41
C GLY A 33 -2.83 6.70 5.42
N GLU A 34 -3.18 6.84 6.68
CA GLU A 34 -2.23 7.29 7.71
C GLU A 34 -1.16 6.24 7.95
N GLU A 35 -1.57 5.00 8.02
CA GLU A 35 -0.68 3.86 8.16
C GLU A 35 0.25 3.72 6.93
N ALA A 36 -0.32 3.93 5.74
CA ALA A 36 0.45 3.90 4.50
C ALA A 36 1.57 4.94 4.50
N LEU A 37 1.28 6.13 4.96
CA LEU A 37 2.28 7.20 5.04
C LEU A 37 3.44 6.82 5.95
N ASP A 38 3.16 6.22 7.10
CA ASP A 38 4.20 5.73 8.01
C ASP A 38 5.08 4.68 7.33
N TYR A 39 4.49 3.73 6.63
CA TYR A 39 5.25 2.72 5.89
C TYR A 39 6.16 3.34 4.85
N VAL A 40 5.64 4.27 4.07
CA VAL A 40 6.40 4.92 2.99
C VAL A 40 7.56 5.75 3.53
N LEU A 41 7.39 6.38 4.68
CA LEU A 41 8.42 7.21 5.29
C LEU A 41 9.52 6.41 6.00
N THR A 42 9.22 5.17 6.40
CA THR A 42 10.16 4.35 7.19
C THR A 42 10.78 3.21 6.40
N GLU A 43 10.19 2.83 5.26
CA GLU A 43 10.63 1.69 4.47
C GLU A 43 10.85 2.08 3.02
N GLU A 44 11.67 1.32 2.31
CA GLU A 44 11.88 1.51 0.88
C GLU A 44 11.03 0.54 0.07
N TYR A 45 10.24 1.08 -0.86
CA TYR A 45 9.41 0.30 -1.77
C TYR A 45 9.76 0.60 -3.21
N ASP A 46 9.70 -0.44 -4.05
CA ASP A 46 9.89 -0.30 -5.49
C ASP A 46 8.59 0.12 -6.19
N LEU A 47 7.45 -0.29 -5.63
CA LEU A 47 6.14 0.03 -6.16
C LEU A 47 5.11 0.09 -5.04
N ILE A 48 4.17 1.03 -5.15
CA ILE A 48 3.05 1.18 -4.24
C ILE A 48 1.76 1.04 -5.03
N VAL A 49 0.91 0.10 -4.62
CA VAL A 49 -0.44 -0.08 -5.18
C VAL A 49 -1.42 0.64 -4.25
N LEU A 50 -2.00 1.73 -4.71
CA LEU A 50 -2.75 2.66 -3.89
C LEU A 50 -4.21 2.76 -4.32
N ASP A 51 -5.15 2.58 -3.37
CA ASP A 51 -6.55 2.93 -3.54
C ASP A 51 -6.73 4.41 -3.17
N LEU A 52 -7.29 5.20 -4.09
CA LEU A 52 -7.46 6.65 -3.92
C LEU A 52 -8.57 7.04 -2.93
N ASN A 53 -9.40 6.11 -2.50
CA ASN A 53 -10.53 6.35 -1.60
C ASN A 53 -10.31 5.76 -0.20
N LEU A 54 -9.09 5.79 0.28
CA LEU A 54 -8.75 5.22 1.58
C LEU A 54 -9.35 6.01 2.74
N PRO A 55 -9.80 5.32 3.81
CA PRO A 55 -10.18 6.00 5.03
C PRO A 55 -8.96 6.67 5.70
N GLY A 56 -9.20 7.75 6.40
CA GLY A 56 -8.16 8.48 7.13
C GLY A 56 -7.39 9.48 6.28
N MET A 57 -7.15 9.19 5.01
CA MET A 57 -6.39 10.06 4.13
C MET A 57 -6.72 9.77 2.67
N ASP A 58 -6.92 10.81 1.86
CA ASP A 58 -7.14 10.68 0.43
C ASP A 58 -5.85 10.19 -0.25
N GLY A 59 -5.98 9.30 -1.23
CA GLY A 59 -4.82 8.79 -1.97
C GLY A 59 -3.99 9.88 -2.63
N MET A 60 -4.62 10.97 -3.06
CA MET A 60 -3.90 12.12 -3.63
C MET A 60 -3.04 12.83 -2.59
N ASP A 61 -3.49 12.88 -1.33
CA ASP A 61 -2.72 13.47 -0.24
C ASP A 61 -1.49 12.62 0.06
N ILE A 62 -1.62 11.30 0.00
CA ILE A 62 -0.49 10.37 0.17
C ILE A 62 0.54 10.60 -0.93
N LEU A 63 0.09 10.73 -2.18
CA LEU A 63 0.97 10.98 -3.31
C LEU A 63 1.73 12.29 -3.16
N ARG A 64 1.10 13.34 -2.66
CA ARG A 64 1.75 14.63 -2.40
C ARG A 64 2.86 14.51 -1.36
N GLU A 65 2.65 13.73 -0.32
CA GLU A 65 3.68 13.51 0.71
C GLU A 65 4.86 12.71 0.20
N ILE A 66 4.64 11.80 -0.75
CA ILE A 66 5.71 10.98 -1.36
C ILE A 66 6.53 11.78 -2.37
N LEU A 67 5.87 12.61 -3.14
CA LEU A 67 6.51 13.40 -4.20
C LEU A 67 7.14 14.68 -3.67
#